data_878f14f628e84fc1e20df8b0a8a10284
#
_entry.id   878f14f628e84fc1e20df8b0a8a10284
#
_cell.length_a   1.000
_cell.length_b   1.000
_cell.length_c   1.000
_cell.angle_alpha   90.00
_cell.angle_beta   90.00
_cell.angle_gamma   90.00
#
_symmetry.space_group_name_H-M   'P 1'
#
loop_
_entity.id
_entity.type
_entity.pdbx_description
1 polymer ?
#
loop_
_entity_poly.entity_id
_entity_poly.type
_entity_poly.pdbx_seq_one_letter_code
_entity_poly.pdbx_strand_id
1 'polypeptide(L)'
;MFVIQLATLSGFKVITTSSPSNFDLLKSYGAKYVFDYKSPTVIEDVSRAANGRLKYIFDCHATDNSTQTAVKTLPGAGGVVATLLYVDESTLDRKVEVHVPLLYKISGKAFPFGPRQMPASPEDKAWSEEWCVKLSKLVVEGNIRGNPIKVMGGLEAVAEGLKFMQEGNVHAQKLVYEVLKE
;
A
#
# COMPACT_ATOMS: atom_id res chain seq x y z
N MET A 1 4.87 3.00 -0.11
CA MET A 1 6.33 2.87 -0.32
C MET A 1 6.83 1.43 -0.12
N PHE A 2 6.48 0.71 0.95
CA PHE A 2 6.90 -0.69 1.13
C PHE A 2 6.45 -1.63 0.00
N VAL A 3 5.22 -1.51 -0.48
CA VAL A 3 4.72 -2.32 -1.61
C VAL A 3 5.60 -2.14 -2.86
N ILE A 4 6.05 -0.93 -3.15
CA ILE A 4 6.95 -0.65 -4.29
C ILE A 4 8.26 -1.44 -4.14
N GLN A 5 8.89 -1.36 -2.98
CA GLN A 5 10.16 -2.02 -2.70
C GLN A 5 10.01 -3.55 -2.76
N LEU A 6 9.01 -4.09 -2.09
CA LEU A 6 8.75 -5.54 -2.08
C LEU A 6 8.43 -6.09 -3.47
N ALA A 7 7.60 -5.39 -4.23
CA ALA A 7 7.30 -5.80 -5.60
C ALA A 7 8.54 -5.74 -6.50
N THR A 8 9.37 -4.70 -6.36
CA THR A 8 10.63 -4.58 -7.11
C THR A 8 11.60 -5.70 -6.76
N LEU A 9 11.78 -6.00 -5.46
CA LEU A 9 12.60 -7.12 -4.99
C LEU A 9 12.10 -8.49 -5.47
N SER A 10 10.79 -8.61 -5.69
CA SER A 10 10.14 -9.78 -6.28
C SER A 10 10.23 -9.83 -7.81
N GLY A 11 10.97 -8.91 -8.45
CA GLY A 11 11.18 -8.89 -9.90
C GLY A 11 10.07 -8.24 -10.73
N PHE A 12 9.07 -7.62 -10.08
CA PHE A 12 8.01 -6.91 -10.80
C PHE A 12 8.48 -5.54 -11.29
N LYS A 13 7.97 -5.14 -12.45
CA LYS A 13 8.06 -3.75 -12.93
C LYS A 13 6.92 -2.96 -12.31
N VAL A 14 7.24 -2.07 -11.39
CA VAL A 14 6.25 -1.32 -10.63
C VAL A 14 5.86 -0.05 -11.38
N ILE A 15 4.55 0.13 -11.55
CA ILE A 15 3.90 1.37 -11.97
C ILE A 15 3.12 1.87 -10.77
N THR A 16 3.23 3.14 -10.44
CA THR A 16 2.49 3.73 -9.31
C THR A 16 1.95 5.10 -9.67
N THR A 17 0.97 5.56 -8.89
CA THR A 17 0.43 6.92 -8.99
C THR A 17 0.69 7.68 -7.70
N SER A 18 0.91 8.98 -7.81
CA SER A 18 1.16 9.86 -6.67
C SER A 18 0.99 11.32 -7.07
N SER A 19 1.05 12.24 -6.09
CA SER A 19 1.26 13.65 -6.39
C SER A 19 2.65 13.87 -7.01
N PRO A 20 2.82 14.82 -7.94
CA PRO A 20 4.09 15.08 -8.62
C PRO A 20 5.28 15.33 -7.68
N SER A 21 5.05 15.99 -6.54
CA SER A 21 6.08 16.24 -5.52
C SER A 21 6.76 14.97 -4.96
N ASN A 22 6.13 13.79 -5.12
CA ASN A 22 6.64 12.53 -4.61
C ASN A 22 7.29 11.64 -5.70
N PHE A 23 7.34 12.08 -6.96
CA PHE A 23 7.78 11.25 -8.08
C PHE A 23 9.20 10.71 -7.89
N ASP A 24 10.14 11.57 -7.56
CA ASP A 24 11.54 11.17 -7.41
C ASP A 24 11.73 10.26 -6.19
N LEU A 25 11.00 10.54 -5.10
CA LEU A 25 10.98 9.67 -3.94
C LEU A 25 10.51 8.25 -4.30
N LEU A 26 9.40 8.12 -5.04
CA LEU A 26 8.86 6.80 -5.39
C LEU A 26 9.74 6.06 -6.40
N LYS A 27 10.37 6.78 -7.35
CA LYS A 27 11.39 6.21 -8.22
C LYS A 27 12.59 5.69 -7.42
N SER A 28 13.02 6.42 -6.39
CA SER A 28 14.12 6.00 -5.52
C SER A 28 13.82 4.73 -4.71
N TYR A 29 12.53 4.38 -4.54
CA TYR A 29 12.07 3.13 -3.95
C TYR A 29 11.89 2.00 -4.97
N GLY A 30 12.16 2.23 -6.26
CA GLY A 30 12.12 1.21 -7.31
C GLY A 30 10.92 1.29 -8.24
N ALA A 31 10.07 2.31 -8.14
CA ALA A 31 9.01 2.51 -9.12
C ALA A 31 9.61 2.85 -10.49
N LYS A 32 9.28 2.05 -11.52
CA LYS A 32 9.76 2.29 -12.88
C LYS A 32 9.04 3.46 -13.54
N TYR A 33 7.74 3.58 -13.29
CA TYR A 33 6.90 4.66 -13.79
C TYR A 33 6.06 5.22 -12.65
N VAL A 34 5.95 6.54 -12.61
CA VAL A 34 5.13 7.27 -11.63
C VAL A 34 4.28 8.27 -12.40
N PHE A 35 2.97 8.24 -12.20
CA PHE A 35 2.00 9.13 -12.84
C PHE A 35 1.24 9.95 -11.81
N ASP A 36 0.78 11.14 -12.21
CA ASP A 36 -0.10 11.94 -11.37
C ASP A 36 -1.51 11.32 -11.37
N TYR A 37 -1.98 10.93 -10.19
CA TYR A 37 -3.32 10.34 -10.04
C TYR A 37 -4.44 11.33 -10.39
N LYS A 38 -4.15 12.65 -10.42
CA LYS A 38 -5.09 13.71 -10.83
C LYS A 38 -5.09 13.97 -12.34
N SER A 39 -4.16 13.37 -13.07
CA SER A 39 -4.13 13.54 -14.53
C SER A 39 -5.39 12.98 -15.16
N PRO A 40 -6.03 13.71 -16.08
CA PRO A 40 -7.19 13.20 -16.81
C PRO A 40 -6.83 11.99 -17.72
N THR A 41 -5.55 11.79 -18.02
CA THR A 41 -5.04 10.71 -18.87
C THR A 41 -4.37 9.59 -18.07
N VAL A 42 -4.51 9.57 -16.73
CA VAL A 42 -3.79 8.60 -15.88
C VAL A 42 -4.08 7.14 -16.26
N ILE A 43 -5.32 6.82 -16.62
CA ILE A 43 -5.73 5.46 -17.00
C ILE A 43 -5.00 5.03 -18.28
N GLU A 44 -5.02 5.89 -19.30
CA GLU A 44 -4.36 5.65 -20.58
C GLU A 44 -2.84 5.56 -20.43
N ASP A 45 -2.25 6.43 -19.61
CA ASP A 45 -0.81 6.47 -19.40
C ASP A 45 -0.32 5.23 -18.68
N VAL A 46 -1.02 4.79 -17.62
CA VAL A 46 -0.73 3.54 -16.91
C VAL A 46 -0.91 2.34 -17.85
N SER A 47 -2.01 2.27 -18.60
CA SER A 47 -2.30 1.17 -19.52
C SER A 47 -1.23 1.08 -20.62
N ARG A 48 -0.79 2.21 -21.14
CA ARG A 48 0.28 2.31 -22.14
C ARG A 48 1.62 1.83 -21.55
N ALA A 49 1.98 2.28 -20.37
CA ALA A 49 3.22 1.87 -19.68
C ALA A 49 3.23 0.38 -19.32
N ALA A 50 2.06 -0.17 -18.99
CA ALA A 50 1.87 -1.58 -18.70
C ALA A 50 1.95 -2.47 -19.97
N ASN A 51 1.64 -1.91 -21.13
CA ASN A 51 1.65 -2.62 -22.42
C ASN A 51 0.92 -3.97 -22.37
N GLY A 52 -0.31 -3.98 -21.84
CA GLY A 52 -1.16 -5.15 -21.72
C GLY A 52 -0.71 -6.21 -20.70
N ARG A 53 0.33 -5.95 -19.91
CA ARG A 53 0.92 -6.91 -18.97
C ARG A 53 0.54 -6.68 -17.52
N LEU A 54 -0.32 -5.70 -17.22
CA LEU A 54 -0.76 -5.46 -15.86
C LEU A 54 -1.66 -6.63 -15.39
N LYS A 55 -1.29 -7.26 -14.29
CA LYS A 55 -2.02 -8.38 -13.69
C LYS A 55 -2.39 -8.12 -12.24
N TYR A 56 -1.56 -7.37 -11.53
CA TYR A 56 -1.68 -7.17 -10.09
C TYR A 56 -1.78 -5.69 -9.78
N ILE A 57 -2.76 -5.33 -8.96
CA ILE A 57 -2.94 -3.99 -8.43
C ILE A 57 -2.90 -4.07 -6.91
N PHE A 58 -2.23 -3.12 -6.27
CA PHE A 58 -2.31 -2.91 -4.84
C PHE A 58 -2.82 -1.48 -4.59
N ASP A 59 -4.08 -1.37 -4.18
CA ASP A 59 -4.69 -0.08 -3.87
C ASP A 59 -4.49 0.27 -2.39
N CYS A 60 -3.52 1.17 -2.15
CA CYS A 60 -3.19 1.64 -0.80
C CYS A 60 -4.17 2.68 -0.26
N HIS A 61 -5.04 3.24 -1.10
CA HIS A 61 -6.02 4.26 -0.71
C HIS A 61 -7.38 3.62 -0.42
N ALA A 62 -7.76 2.67 -1.25
CA ALA A 62 -8.94 1.81 -1.07
C ALA A 62 -10.24 2.58 -0.88
N THR A 63 -10.41 3.69 -1.61
CA THR A 63 -11.71 4.35 -1.77
C THR A 63 -12.39 3.81 -3.02
N ASP A 64 -13.71 3.93 -3.11
CA ASP A 64 -14.48 3.44 -4.27
C ASP A 64 -13.93 3.99 -5.59
N ASN A 65 -13.60 5.28 -5.64
CA ASN A 65 -13.05 5.90 -6.84
C ASN A 65 -11.62 5.45 -7.17
N SER A 66 -10.77 5.19 -6.15
CA SER A 66 -9.38 4.78 -6.41
C SER A 66 -9.32 3.38 -6.98
N THR A 67 -10.07 2.45 -6.40
CA THR A 67 -10.12 1.07 -6.86
C THR A 67 -10.77 0.97 -8.25
N GLN A 68 -11.87 1.68 -8.51
CA GLN A 68 -12.49 1.75 -9.84
C GLN A 68 -11.53 2.29 -10.89
N THR A 69 -10.80 3.39 -10.58
CA THR A 69 -9.80 3.95 -11.48
C THR A 69 -8.68 2.96 -11.76
N ALA A 70 -8.19 2.28 -10.70
CA ALA A 70 -7.15 1.27 -10.84
C ALA A 70 -7.61 0.08 -11.71
N VAL A 71 -8.82 -0.43 -11.50
CA VAL A 71 -9.39 -1.53 -12.28
C VAL A 71 -9.50 -1.20 -13.77
N LYS A 72 -9.81 0.05 -14.13
CA LYS A 72 -9.87 0.50 -15.53
C LYS A 72 -8.52 0.39 -16.26
N THR A 73 -7.41 0.37 -15.54
CA THR A 73 -6.08 0.21 -16.13
C THR A 73 -5.73 -1.23 -16.50
N LEU A 74 -6.47 -2.22 -16.00
CA LEU A 74 -6.28 -3.63 -16.32
C LEU A 74 -6.65 -3.94 -17.77
N PRO A 75 -6.00 -4.93 -18.41
CA PRO A 75 -6.42 -5.43 -19.72
C PRO A 75 -7.80 -6.10 -19.62
N GLY A 76 -8.46 -6.32 -20.75
CA GLY A 76 -9.79 -6.93 -20.82
C GLY A 76 -9.90 -8.34 -20.19
N ALA A 77 -8.78 -9.04 -20.03
CA ALA A 77 -8.72 -10.34 -19.34
C ALA A 77 -8.88 -10.25 -17.83
N GLY A 78 -8.89 -9.01 -17.26
CA GLY A 78 -8.98 -8.78 -15.83
C GLY A 78 -7.65 -8.92 -15.09
N GLY A 79 -7.72 -9.12 -13.78
CA GLY A 79 -6.53 -9.25 -12.91
C GLY A 79 -6.90 -9.42 -11.45
N VAL A 80 -5.89 -9.29 -10.59
CA VAL A 80 -6.01 -9.39 -9.14
C VAL A 80 -5.80 -8.02 -8.51
N VAL A 81 -6.69 -7.64 -7.62
CA VAL A 81 -6.64 -6.37 -6.90
C VAL A 81 -6.58 -6.65 -5.40
N ALA A 82 -5.52 -6.21 -4.75
CA ALA A 82 -5.46 -6.16 -3.29
C ALA A 82 -5.77 -4.74 -2.81
N THR A 83 -6.68 -4.63 -1.84
CA THR A 83 -7.09 -3.35 -1.24
C THR A 83 -6.89 -3.38 0.27
N LEU A 84 -6.61 -2.23 0.89
CA LEU A 84 -6.47 -2.15 2.36
C LEU A 84 -7.80 -2.06 3.10
N LEU A 85 -8.86 -1.67 2.42
CA LEU A 85 -10.21 -1.56 2.96
C LEU A 85 -11.18 -2.37 2.09
N TYR A 86 -12.35 -2.65 2.63
CA TYR A 86 -13.44 -3.27 1.86
C TYR A 86 -13.91 -2.34 0.75
N VAL A 87 -14.06 -2.90 -0.43
CA VAL A 87 -14.63 -2.25 -1.61
C VAL A 87 -15.82 -3.06 -2.07
N ASP A 88 -16.90 -2.40 -2.45
CA ASP A 88 -18.06 -3.06 -3.03
C ASP A 88 -17.72 -3.50 -4.47
N GLU A 89 -17.50 -4.80 -4.65
CA GLU A 89 -17.13 -5.39 -5.94
C GLU A 89 -18.19 -5.19 -7.01
N SER A 90 -19.46 -4.98 -6.61
CA SER A 90 -20.56 -4.73 -7.56
C SER A 90 -20.42 -3.39 -8.29
N THR A 91 -19.62 -2.47 -7.74
CA THR A 91 -19.34 -1.15 -8.33
C THR A 91 -18.18 -1.18 -9.33
N LEU A 92 -17.47 -2.31 -9.47
CA LEU A 92 -16.32 -2.41 -10.35
C LEU A 92 -16.74 -2.71 -11.79
N ASP A 93 -16.21 -1.94 -12.73
CA ASP A 93 -16.54 -2.03 -14.16
C ASP A 93 -16.11 -3.36 -14.82
N ARG A 94 -15.28 -4.14 -14.14
CA ARG A 94 -14.71 -5.39 -14.65
C ARG A 94 -14.74 -6.47 -13.59
N LYS A 95 -14.90 -7.72 -14.03
CA LYS A 95 -14.76 -8.87 -13.15
C LYS A 95 -13.27 -9.06 -12.82
N VAL A 96 -12.90 -8.82 -11.58
CA VAL A 96 -11.55 -8.97 -11.02
C VAL A 96 -11.61 -9.82 -9.77
N GLU A 97 -10.49 -10.43 -9.40
CA GLU A 97 -10.34 -11.09 -8.11
C GLU A 97 -9.89 -10.04 -7.08
N VAL A 98 -10.70 -9.81 -6.05
CA VAL A 98 -10.42 -8.80 -5.02
C VAL A 98 -9.98 -9.47 -3.72
N HIS A 99 -8.85 -9.02 -3.18
CA HIS A 99 -8.32 -9.45 -1.89
C HIS A 99 -8.25 -8.28 -0.91
N VAL A 100 -8.81 -8.49 0.28
CA VAL A 100 -8.68 -7.56 1.41
C VAL A 100 -7.85 -8.25 2.49
N PRO A 101 -6.53 -8.04 2.54
CA PRO A 101 -5.68 -8.66 3.54
C PRO A 101 -5.99 -8.10 4.93
N LEU A 102 -6.42 -8.94 5.86
CA LEU A 102 -6.68 -8.57 7.23
C LEU A 102 -5.48 -8.94 8.11
N LEU A 103 -4.80 -7.93 8.66
CA LEU A 103 -3.64 -8.11 9.52
C LEU A 103 -3.90 -9.05 10.71
N TYR A 104 -5.11 -9.02 11.28
CA TYR A 104 -5.48 -9.83 12.45
C TYR A 104 -5.39 -11.34 12.21
N LYS A 105 -5.48 -11.80 10.97
CA LYS A 105 -5.35 -13.22 10.58
C LYS A 105 -3.97 -13.81 10.90
N ILE A 106 -2.92 -12.98 10.96
CA ILE A 106 -1.57 -13.44 11.30
C ILE A 106 -1.46 -14.02 12.72
N SER A 107 -2.44 -13.75 13.60
CA SER A 107 -2.52 -14.39 14.92
C SER A 107 -2.84 -15.89 14.85
N GLY A 108 -3.40 -16.34 13.74
CA GLY A 108 -3.89 -17.71 13.54
C GLY A 108 -5.17 -18.05 14.29
N LYS A 109 -5.68 -17.15 15.12
CA LYS A 109 -6.85 -17.35 15.99
C LYS A 109 -8.13 -16.83 15.30
N ALA A 110 -9.27 -17.42 15.66
CA ALA A 110 -10.56 -16.84 15.31
C ALA A 110 -10.79 -15.51 16.06
N PHE A 111 -11.41 -14.54 15.38
CA PHE A 111 -11.68 -13.23 15.97
C PHE A 111 -12.97 -12.61 15.39
N PRO A 112 -13.68 -11.76 16.16
CA PRO A 112 -14.77 -10.98 15.62
C PRO A 112 -14.25 -9.79 14.79
N PHE A 113 -14.88 -9.53 13.64
CA PHE A 113 -14.58 -8.39 12.79
C PHE A 113 -15.89 -7.73 12.32
N GLY A 114 -16.32 -6.71 13.02
CA GLY A 114 -17.64 -6.14 12.86
C GLY A 114 -18.73 -7.19 13.12
N PRO A 115 -19.71 -7.35 12.23
CA PRO A 115 -20.78 -8.35 12.36
C PRO A 115 -20.34 -9.77 11.98
N ARG A 116 -19.10 -9.96 11.50
CA ARG A 116 -18.59 -11.25 10.99
C ARG A 116 -17.69 -11.91 12.02
N GLN A 117 -17.79 -13.24 12.11
CA GLN A 117 -16.80 -14.05 12.83
C GLN A 117 -15.79 -14.57 11.81
N MET A 118 -14.53 -14.15 11.97
CA MET A 118 -13.43 -14.62 11.14
C MET A 118 -12.90 -15.94 11.70
N PRO A 119 -12.74 -16.98 10.85
CA PRO A 119 -12.23 -18.27 11.30
C PRO A 119 -10.75 -18.18 11.68
N ALA A 120 -10.30 -19.16 12.46
CA ALA A 120 -8.87 -19.36 12.70
C ALA A 120 -8.16 -19.70 11.39
N SER A 121 -6.93 -19.18 11.22
CA SER A 121 -6.10 -19.43 10.04
C SER A 121 -4.65 -19.77 10.46
N PRO A 122 -4.38 -21.04 10.82
CA PRO A 122 -3.02 -21.49 11.15
C PRO A 122 -2.03 -21.26 10.00
N GLU A 123 -2.52 -21.29 8.76
CA GLU A 123 -1.71 -21.04 7.54
C GLU A 123 -1.23 -19.60 7.47
N ASP A 124 -2.11 -18.62 7.72
CA ASP A 124 -1.73 -17.20 7.77
C ASP A 124 -0.71 -16.94 8.89
N LYS A 125 -0.83 -17.63 10.03
CA LYS A 125 0.13 -17.57 11.13
C LYS A 125 1.50 -18.09 10.69
N ALA A 126 1.55 -19.30 10.16
CA ALA A 126 2.82 -19.92 9.72
C ALA A 126 3.50 -19.07 8.65
N TRP A 127 2.73 -18.58 7.68
CA TRP A 127 3.24 -17.65 6.66
C TRP A 127 3.80 -16.36 7.27
N SER A 128 3.10 -15.79 8.25
CA SER A 128 3.55 -14.53 8.87
C SER A 128 4.83 -14.70 9.69
N GLU A 129 4.98 -15.82 10.39
CA GLU A 129 6.20 -16.14 11.13
C GLU A 129 7.42 -16.26 10.18
N GLU A 130 7.27 -16.99 9.07
CA GLU A 130 8.30 -17.07 8.03
C GLU A 130 8.59 -15.70 7.40
N TRP A 131 7.53 -14.95 7.10
CA TRP A 131 7.65 -13.63 6.49
C TRP A 131 8.35 -12.62 7.40
N CYS A 132 8.08 -12.64 8.72
CA CYS A 132 8.78 -11.76 9.66
C CYS A 132 10.29 -12.00 9.67
N VAL A 133 10.74 -13.26 9.57
CA VAL A 133 12.16 -13.58 9.47
C VAL A 133 12.77 -13.03 8.18
N LYS A 134 12.08 -13.24 7.04
CA LYS A 134 12.52 -12.71 5.74
C LYS A 134 12.59 -11.19 5.73
N LEU A 135 11.54 -10.53 6.24
CA LEU A 135 11.48 -9.07 6.29
C LEU A 135 12.59 -8.48 7.16
N SER A 136 12.83 -9.07 8.33
CA SER A 136 13.92 -8.65 9.22
C SER A 136 15.28 -8.71 8.51
N LYS A 137 15.53 -9.78 7.77
CA LYS A 137 16.75 -9.93 6.98
C LYS A 137 16.85 -8.85 5.89
N LEU A 138 15.79 -8.60 5.12
CA LEU A 138 15.77 -7.57 4.09
C LEU A 138 16.04 -6.16 4.66
N VAL A 139 15.55 -5.88 5.86
CA VAL A 139 15.78 -4.59 6.55
C VAL A 139 17.24 -4.49 7.00
N VAL A 140 17.79 -5.52 7.65
CA VAL A 140 19.19 -5.53 8.14
C VAL A 140 20.19 -5.42 6.98
N GLU A 141 19.90 -6.06 5.86
CA GLU A 141 20.72 -5.99 4.64
C GLU A 141 20.57 -4.66 3.88
N GLY A 142 19.68 -3.76 4.32
CA GLY A 142 19.42 -2.48 3.65
C GLY A 142 18.62 -2.57 2.35
N ASN A 143 18.05 -3.75 2.05
CA ASN A 143 17.23 -3.97 0.85
C ASN A 143 15.88 -3.28 0.93
N ILE A 144 15.39 -2.99 2.14
CA ILE A 144 14.16 -2.23 2.39
C ILE A 144 14.50 -1.04 3.27
N ARG A 145 14.08 0.14 2.83
CA ARG A 145 14.21 1.40 3.57
C ARG A 145 12.89 1.79 4.20
N GLY A 146 12.95 2.39 5.38
CA GLY A 146 11.79 3.04 6.02
C GLY A 146 11.25 4.21 5.20
N ASN A 147 10.06 4.66 5.57
CA ASN A 147 9.52 5.91 5.04
C ASN A 147 10.34 7.09 5.58
N PRO A 148 10.41 8.23 4.85
CA PRO A 148 10.93 9.46 5.42
C PRO A 148 10.22 9.79 6.74
N ILE A 149 10.96 10.31 7.70
CA ILE A 149 10.41 10.67 9.02
C ILE A 149 10.45 12.19 9.22
N LYS A 150 9.47 12.68 9.97
CA LYS A 150 9.46 14.03 10.52
C LYS A 150 9.36 13.89 12.04
N VAL A 151 10.42 14.29 12.74
CA VAL A 151 10.42 14.36 14.19
C VAL A 151 9.62 15.59 14.62
N MET A 152 8.61 15.39 15.47
CA MET A 152 7.70 16.44 15.94
C MET A 152 8.13 16.99 17.31
N GLY A 153 9.00 16.31 18.03
CA GLY A 153 9.39 16.58 19.41
C GLY A 153 9.10 15.40 20.32
N GLY A 154 8.89 15.64 21.60
CA GLY A 154 8.55 14.63 22.58
C GLY A 154 7.06 14.30 22.62
N LEU A 155 6.62 13.61 23.69
CA LEU A 155 5.21 13.23 23.86
C LEU A 155 4.26 14.43 23.96
N GLU A 156 4.74 15.58 24.39
CA GLU A 156 4.00 16.83 24.45
C GLU A 156 3.51 17.31 23.08
N ALA A 157 4.22 16.95 22.01
CA ALA A 157 3.90 17.34 20.64
C ALA A 157 2.87 16.40 19.95
N VAL A 158 2.38 15.37 20.62
CA VAL A 158 1.45 14.40 20.00
C VAL A 158 0.16 15.06 19.56
N ALA A 159 -0.44 15.94 20.38
CA ALA A 159 -1.66 16.65 20.02
C ALA A 159 -1.50 17.54 18.79
N GLU A 160 -0.36 18.25 18.69
CA GLU A 160 0.00 19.05 17.52
C GLU A 160 0.16 18.19 16.27
N GLY A 161 0.84 17.06 16.37
CA GLY A 161 1.01 16.13 15.24
C GLY A 161 -0.29 15.50 14.76
N LEU A 162 -1.22 15.20 15.67
CA LEU A 162 -2.56 14.74 15.28
C LEU A 162 -3.33 15.83 14.51
N LYS A 163 -3.26 17.06 14.98
CA LYS A 163 -3.85 18.21 14.26
C LYS A 163 -3.21 18.41 12.90
N PHE A 164 -1.88 18.36 12.82
CA PHE A 164 -1.13 18.45 11.56
C PHE A 164 -1.54 17.36 10.56
N MET A 165 -1.83 16.14 11.05
CA MET A 165 -2.35 15.04 10.24
C MET A 165 -3.78 15.29 9.76
N GLN A 166 -4.68 15.78 10.64
CA GLN A 166 -6.07 16.12 10.30
C GLN A 166 -6.16 17.22 9.23
N GLU A 167 -5.25 18.16 9.26
CA GLU A 167 -5.14 19.24 8.28
C GLU A 167 -4.56 18.78 6.93
N GLY A 168 -4.21 17.50 6.80
CA GLY A 168 -3.65 16.93 5.56
C GLY A 168 -2.21 17.32 5.27
N ASN A 169 -1.47 17.80 6.26
CA ASN A 169 -0.10 18.33 6.10
C ASN A 169 0.98 17.22 6.05
N VAL A 170 0.62 15.96 6.25
CA VAL A 170 1.56 14.84 6.20
C VAL A 170 1.68 14.31 4.78
N HIS A 171 2.82 14.57 4.13
CA HIS A 171 3.07 14.17 2.76
C HIS A 171 4.24 13.18 2.69
N ALA A 172 3.95 11.91 2.33
CA ALA A 172 4.93 10.84 2.08
C ALA A 172 5.96 10.63 3.21
N GLN A 173 5.62 10.95 4.44
CA GLN A 173 6.47 10.84 5.62
C GLN A 173 5.71 10.24 6.81
N LYS A 174 6.45 9.84 7.84
CA LYS A 174 5.94 9.34 9.11
C LYS A 174 6.22 10.38 10.19
N LEU A 175 5.21 10.77 10.98
CA LEU A 175 5.43 11.58 12.18
C LEU A 175 6.01 10.68 13.28
N VAL A 176 7.07 11.13 13.92
CA VAL A 176 7.80 10.40 14.97
C VAL A 176 7.97 11.32 16.17
N TYR A 177 7.85 10.75 17.37
CA TYR A 177 7.99 11.46 18.64
C TYR A 177 9.09 10.79 19.47
N GLU A 178 9.93 11.59 20.08
CA GLU A 178 10.98 11.10 20.98
C GLU A 178 10.39 10.84 22.35
N VAL A 179 10.43 9.59 22.81
CA VAL A 179 9.86 9.19 24.10
C VAL A 179 10.85 9.29 25.23
N LEU A 180 12.14 9.10 24.93
CA LEU A 180 13.24 9.22 25.88
C LEU A 180 14.24 10.21 25.32
N LYS A 181 14.67 11.15 26.15
CA LYS A 181 15.89 11.93 25.91
C LYS A 181 17.03 11.19 26.61
N GLU A 182 18.01 10.77 25.83
CA GLU A 182 19.30 10.36 26.38
C GLU A 182 20.06 11.55 26.97
#